data_46aa381a197576448c27c86571f0b1df
#
_entry.id   46aa381a197576448c27c86571f0b1df
#
_cell.length_a   1.000
_cell.length_b   1.000
_cell.length_c   1.000
_cell.angle_alpha   90.00
_cell.angle_beta   90.00
_cell.angle_gamma   90.00
#
_symmetry.space_group_name_H-M   'P 1'
#
loop_
_entity.id
_entity.type
_entity.pdbx_description
1 polymer ?
#
loop_
_entity_poly.entity_id
_entity_poly.type
_entity_poly.pdbx_seq_one_letter_code
_entity_poly.pdbx_strand_id
1 'polypeptide(L)'
;LKSYEYQTLFDLETSYWWFRGLHAILRDNLQRVGLKPGAVVLDAGCGTGQNMVNLVGDIGYETYGFDISSHAASFWPQRGLTSVCLGSINDIPYKDETFDAVISVDVLECEAVIEAQAYREMWRVLRPGGILTLVLPAYDWLLSEEHHKAVMANRRYSRKKVLDLLNIMPVSLIRLTNLFAALFPLVATYRILQPYWKRKASSDEPRSEIKSLPHALNETLFRVVDLERILLRRFDLPFGSSILAVARKVA
;
A
#
# COMPACT_ATOMS: atom_id res chain seq x y z
N LEU A 1 7.53 -5.36 -8.73
CA LEU A 1 7.83 -4.15 -9.48
C LEU A 1 9.06 -4.38 -10.36
N LYS A 2 9.06 -3.92 -11.63
CA LYS A 2 10.24 -3.97 -12.52
C LYS A 2 11.33 -3.01 -12.00
N SER A 3 12.60 -3.34 -12.25
CA SER A 3 13.75 -2.60 -11.70
C SER A 3 13.75 -1.09 -12.04
N TYR A 4 13.39 -0.72 -13.24
CA TYR A 4 13.35 0.68 -13.70
C TYR A 4 12.21 1.50 -13.07
N GLU A 5 11.17 0.85 -12.54
CA GLU A 5 10.07 1.55 -11.86
C GLU A 5 10.46 2.03 -10.46
N TYR A 6 11.46 1.42 -9.82
CA TYR A 6 11.90 1.85 -8.48
C TYR A 6 12.48 3.27 -8.47
N GLN A 7 13.18 3.69 -9.55
CA GLN A 7 13.64 5.07 -9.66
C GLN A 7 12.45 6.03 -9.75
N THR A 8 11.47 5.72 -10.61
CA THR A 8 10.25 6.53 -10.74
C THR A 8 9.49 6.61 -9.41
N LEU A 9 9.40 5.51 -8.69
CA LEU A 9 8.79 5.44 -7.36
C LEU A 9 9.52 6.37 -6.40
N PHE A 10 10.85 6.22 -6.27
CA PHE A 10 11.69 7.03 -5.39
C PHE A 10 11.56 8.53 -5.66
N ASP A 11 11.56 8.95 -6.93
CA ASP A 11 11.49 10.35 -7.34
C ASP A 11 10.12 10.99 -7.06
N LEU A 12 9.05 10.20 -7.11
CA LEU A 12 7.69 10.72 -7.07
C LEU A 12 6.95 10.50 -5.72
N GLU A 13 7.35 9.53 -4.91
CA GLU A 13 6.56 9.16 -3.73
C GLU A 13 6.53 10.22 -2.61
N THR A 14 7.42 11.20 -2.64
CA THR A 14 7.37 12.35 -1.74
C THR A 14 6.46 13.47 -2.22
N SER A 15 6.24 13.57 -3.52
CA SER A 15 5.59 14.72 -4.15
C SER A 15 4.27 14.41 -4.84
N TYR A 16 4.11 13.20 -5.35
CA TYR A 16 2.94 12.83 -6.15
C TYR A 16 1.68 12.69 -5.29
N TRP A 17 0.59 13.26 -5.75
CA TRP A 17 -0.69 13.38 -5.02
C TRP A 17 -1.19 12.08 -4.39
N TRP A 18 -1.04 10.97 -5.11
CA TRP A 18 -1.54 9.66 -4.68
C TRP A 18 -0.77 9.14 -3.45
N PHE A 19 0.58 9.19 -3.48
CA PHE A 19 1.41 8.77 -2.35
C PHE A 19 1.20 9.67 -1.15
N ARG A 20 1.20 11.00 -1.34
CA ARG A 20 0.94 11.97 -0.26
C ARG A 20 -0.41 11.73 0.41
N GLY A 21 -1.46 11.51 -0.39
CA GLY A 21 -2.80 11.20 0.10
C GLY A 21 -2.85 9.88 0.86
N LEU A 22 -2.25 8.83 0.33
CA LEU A 22 -2.18 7.53 0.96
C LEU A 22 -1.44 7.58 2.30
N HIS A 23 -0.26 8.22 2.35
CA HIS A 23 0.51 8.39 3.58
C HIS A 23 -0.30 9.13 4.66
N ALA A 24 -1.00 10.20 4.28
CA ALA A 24 -1.85 10.95 5.21
C ALA A 24 -3.02 10.10 5.75
N ILE A 25 -3.64 9.26 4.90
CA ILE A 25 -4.71 8.33 5.29
C ILE A 25 -4.16 7.24 6.23
N LEU A 26 -3.02 6.64 5.89
CA LEU A 26 -2.37 5.63 6.74
C LEU A 26 -2.05 6.17 8.12
N ARG A 27 -1.41 7.34 8.20
CA ARG A 27 -1.12 8.04 9.45
C ARG A 27 -2.37 8.23 10.31
N ASP A 28 -3.43 8.81 9.73
CA ASP A 28 -4.69 9.05 10.45
C ASP A 28 -5.30 7.74 10.96
N ASN A 29 -5.21 6.65 10.20
CA ASN A 29 -5.75 5.35 10.62
C ASN A 29 -4.94 4.72 11.76
N LEU A 30 -3.61 4.73 11.71
CA LEU A 30 -2.75 4.21 12.76
C LEU A 30 -2.94 4.98 14.09
N GLN A 31 -3.08 6.30 14.02
CA GLN A 31 -3.39 7.12 15.20
C GLN A 31 -4.78 6.78 15.77
N ARG A 32 -5.79 6.60 14.94
CA ARG A 32 -7.16 6.28 15.37
C ARG A 32 -7.29 4.92 16.05
N VAL A 33 -6.50 3.93 15.67
CA VAL A 33 -6.52 2.62 16.35
C VAL A 33 -5.79 2.65 17.69
N GLY A 34 -5.28 3.82 18.09
CA GLY A 34 -4.65 4.04 19.38
C GLY A 34 -3.18 3.62 19.46
N LEU A 35 -2.53 3.46 18.31
CA LEU A 35 -1.09 3.19 18.27
C LEU A 35 -0.33 4.45 18.77
N LYS A 36 0.49 4.27 19.79
CA LYS A 36 1.17 5.40 20.46
C LYS A 36 2.55 5.66 19.84
N PRO A 37 3.09 6.89 19.95
CA PRO A 37 4.50 7.15 19.65
C PRO A 37 5.42 6.15 20.36
N GLY A 38 6.49 5.73 19.69
CA GLY A 38 7.39 4.66 20.17
C GLY A 38 6.90 3.24 19.89
N ALA A 39 5.70 3.05 19.29
CA ALA A 39 5.27 1.73 18.85
C ALA A 39 6.18 1.20 17.74
N VAL A 40 6.42 -0.11 17.78
CA VAL A 40 7.27 -0.82 16.82
C VAL A 40 6.43 -1.25 15.63
N VAL A 41 6.69 -0.68 14.46
CA VAL A 41 5.90 -0.88 13.23
C VAL A 41 6.73 -1.53 12.14
N LEU A 42 6.19 -2.58 11.53
CA LEU A 42 6.78 -3.23 10.35
C LEU A 42 6.09 -2.72 9.07
N ASP A 43 6.87 -2.27 8.10
CA ASP A 43 6.45 -2.05 6.71
C ASP A 43 6.81 -3.30 5.89
N ALA A 44 5.83 -4.14 5.62
CA ALA A 44 5.99 -5.42 4.95
C ALA A 44 5.90 -5.27 3.43
N GLY A 45 7.06 -5.26 2.76
CA GLY A 45 7.21 -4.87 1.37
C GLY A 45 7.41 -3.36 1.24
N CYS A 46 8.40 -2.82 1.96
CA CYS A 46 8.59 -1.37 2.14
C CYS A 46 9.03 -0.62 0.86
N GLY A 47 9.36 -1.32 -0.23
CA GLY A 47 9.85 -0.70 -1.44
C GLY A 47 11.07 0.19 -1.17
N THR A 48 11.03 1.43 -1.61
CA THR A 48 12.12 2.41 -1.36
C THR A 48 12.13 2.97 0.07
N GLY A 49 11.14 2.64 0.92
CA GLY A 49 11.10 2.94 2.35
C GLY A 49 10.44 4.26 2.73
N GLN A 50 9.70 4.93 1.83
CA GLN A 50 9.11 6.25 2.14
C GLN A 50 8.05 6.19 3.25
N ASN A 51 7.26 5.12 3.33
CA ASN A 51 6.31 4.96 4.44
C ASN A 51 7.01 4.98 5.80
N MET A 52 8.15 4.28 5.90
CA MET A 52 8.94 4.23 7.14
C MET A 52 9.41 5.63 7.55
N VAL A 53 9.97 6.40 6.59
CA VAL A 53 10.41 7.79 6.84
C VAL A 53 9.25 8.65 7.35
N ASN A 54 8.09 8.57 6.71
CA ASN A 54 6.90 9.35 7.10
C ASN A 54 6.39 8.96 8.50
N LEU A 55 6.37 7.66 8.82
CA LEU A 55 5.88 7.17 10.11
C LEU A 55 6.81 7.56 11.27
N VAL A 56 8.13 7.60 11.05
CA VAL A 56 9.09 8.11 12.02
C VAL A 56 8.92 9.62 12.19
N GLY A 57 8.96 10.37 11.09
CA GLY A 57 8.94 11.83 11.11
C GLY A 57 7.63 12.42 11.63
N ASP A 58 6.49 11.87 11.20
CA ASP A 58 5.16 12.43 11.50
C ASP A 58 4.61 12.01 12.86
N ILE A 59 4.97 10.81 13.37
CA ILE A 59 4.32 10.22 14.54
C ILE A 59 5.32 9.78 15.61
N GLY A 60 6.58 9.53 15.25
CA GLY A 60 7.60 9.02 16.14
C GLY A 60 7.49 7.53 16.43
N TYR A 61 7.06 6.72 15.45
CA TYR A 61 7.12 5.27 15.53
C TYR A 61 8.55 4.76 15.32
N GLU A 62 8.87 3.62 15.92
CA GLU A 62 10.06 2.85 15.60
C GLU A 62 9.74 1.94 14.41
N THR A 63 10.35 2.19 13.25
CA THR A 63 9.99 1.49 12.02
C THR A 63 11.06 0.51 11.57
N TYR A 64 10.61 -0.66 11.17
CA TYR A 64 11.36 -1.71 10.51
C TYR A 64 10.73 -2.00 9.15
N GLY A 65 11.53 -2.48 8.21
CA GLY A 65 11.01 -2.85 6.90
C GLY A 65 11.79 -3.95 6.24
N PHE A 66 11.19 -4.55 5.26
CA PHE A 66 11.88 -5.44 4.32
C PHE A 66 11.23 -5.35 2.94
N ASP A 67 12.01 -5.64 1.92
CA ASP A 67 11.55 -5.84 0.56
C ASP A 67 12.33 -6.97 -0.10
N ILE A 68 11.73 -7.64 -1.08
CA ILE A 68 12.37 -8.74 -1.80
C ILE A 68 13.39 -8.22 -2.83
N SER A 69 13.28 -6.96 -3.22
CA SER A 69 14.02 -6.37 -4.34
C SER A 69 15.33 -5.72 -3.89
N SER A 70 16.45 -6.21 -4.42
CA SER A 70 17.75 -5.54 -4.28
C SER A 70 17.76 -4.13 -4.92
N HIS A 71 16.90 -3.87 -5.93
CA HIS A 71 16.76 -2.54 -6.52
C HIS A 71 16.10 -1.56 -5.53
N ALA A 72 15.06 -2.00 -4.79
CA ALA A 72 14.49 -1.21 -3.70
C ALA A 72 15.55 -0.88 -2.64
N ALA A 73 16.34 -1.87 -2.26
CA ALA A 73 17.38 -1.73 -1.24
C ALA A 73 18.43 -0.67 -1.58
N SER A 74 18.71 -0.43 -2.85
CA SER A 74 19.70 0.60 -3.27
C SER A 74 19.29 2.03 -2.89
N PHE A 75 18.01 2.27 -2.59
CA PHE A 75 17.49 3.58 -2.18
C PHE A 75 17.48 3.80 -0.66
N TRP A 76 17.55 2.73 0.15
CA TRP A 76 17.45 2.85 1.61
C TRP A 76 18.52 3.74 2.26
N PRO A 77 19.82 3.68 1.82
CA PRO A 77 20.83 4.61 2.33
C PRO A 77 20.52 6.07 2.04
N GLN A 78 19.92 6.37 0.87
CA GLN A 78 19.55 7.74 0.49
C GLN A 78 18.43 8.31 1.36
N ARG A 79 17.64 7.44 2.02
CA ARG A 79 16.59 7.80 2.99
C ARG A 79 17.05 7.72 4.43
N GLY A 80 18.34 7.36 4.67
CA GLY A 80 18.88 7.19 6.01
C GLY A 80 18.30 5.98 6.78
N LEU A 81 17.74 5.00 6.07
CA LEU A 81 17.15 3.82 6.69
C LEU A 81 18.22 2.81 7.07
N THR A 82 18.19 2.38 8.34
CA THR A 82 19.12 1.37 8.91
C THR A 82 18.40 0.13 9.41
N SER A 83 17.10 0.21 9.68
CA SER A 83 16.26 -0.89 10.20
C SER A 83 15.51 -1.58 9.07
N VAL A 84 16.21 -1.91 8.00
CA VAL A 84 15.67 -2.54 6.78
C VAL A 84 16.54 -3.70 6.34
N CYS A 85 15.93 -4.72 5.72
CA CYS A 85 16.66 -5.87 5.18
C CYS A 85 15.99 -6.43 3.91
N LEU A 86 16.73 -7.23 3.15
CA LEU A 86 16.14 -8.04 2.09
C LEU A 86 15.36 -9.21 2.72
N GLY A 87 14.15 -9.45 2.22
CA GLY A 87 13.29 -10.53 2.72
C GLY A 87 12.04 -10.73 1.87
N SER A 88 11.36 -11.84 2.09
CA SER A 88 10.10 -12.18 1.42
C SER A 88 8.92 -12.04 2.37
N ILE A 89 7.79 -11.53 1.87
CA ILE A 89 6.55 -11.50 2.65
C ILE A 89 5.98 -12.91 2.88
N ASN A 90 6.41 -13.89 2.08
CA ASN A 90 6.05 -15.30 2.28
C ASN A 90 6.86 -15.98 3.42
N ASP A 91 7.96 -15.35 3.86
CA ASP A 91 8.82 -15.80 4.96
C ASP A 91 9.48 -14.57 5.57
N ILE A 92 8.75 -13.92 6.50
CA ILE A 92 9.13 -12.62 7.06
C ILE A 92 10.34 -12.78 7.98
N PRO A 93 11.47 -12.05 7.75
CA PRO A 93 12.75 -12.26 8.42
C PRO A 93 12.78 -11.67 9.85
N TYR A 94 11.69 -11.78 10.58
CA TYR A 94 11.55 -11.33 11.96
C TYR A 94 10.90 -12.40 12.82
N LYS A 95 11.18 -12.32 14.14
CA LYS A 95 10.62 -13.26 15.13
C LYS A 95 9.12 -13.06 15.32
N ASP A 96 8.49 -14.09 15.88
CA ASP A 96 7.09 -14.04 16.29
C ASP A 96 6.87 -12.88 17.28
N GLU A 97 5.68 -12.30 17.22
CA GLU A 97 5.18 -11.32 18.20
C GLU A 97 6.14 -10.15 18.47
N THR A 98 6.80 -9.66 17.41
CA THR A 98 7.79 -8.58 17.49
C THR A 98 7.13 -7.20 17.37
N PHE A 99 6.08 -7.04 16.56
CA PHE A 99 5.56 -5.75 16.16
C PHE A 99 4.23 -5.40 16.79
N ASP A 100 4.07 -4.14 17.16
CA ASP A 100 2.78 -3.57 17.61
C ASP A 100 1.84 -3.32 16.42
N ALA A 101 2.41 -3.06 15.25
CA ALA A 101 1.65 -2.99 14.00
C ALA A 101 2.46 -3.52 12.80
N VAL A 102 1.74 -4.07 11.82
CA VAL A 102 2.25 -4.40 10.49
C VAL A 102 1.42 -3.64 9.48
N ILE A 103 2.07 -2.92 8.58
CA ILE A 103 1.46 -2.32 7.40
C ILE A 103 1.95 -3.05 6.14
N SER A 104 1.08 -3.18 5.15
CA SER A 104 1.44 -3.70 3.83
C SER A 104 0.62 -2.95 2.79
N VAL A 105 1.31 -2.32 1.85
CA VAL A 105 0.71 -1.40 0.87
C VAL A 105 1.07 -1.87 -0.53
N ASP A 106 0.06 -2.29 -1.30
CA ASP A 106 0.20 -2.75 -2.68
C ASP A 106 1.31 -3.81 -2.85
N VAL A 107 1.25 -4.88 -2.02
CA VAL A 107 2.21 -6.01 -2.02
C VAL A 107 1.51 -7.34 -2.30
N LEU A 108 0.35 -7.58 -1.68
CA LEU A 108 -0.30 -8.89 -1.74
C LEU A 108 -0.80 -9.26 -3.15
N GLU A 109 -0.97 -8.28 -4.02
CA GLU A 109 -1.34 -8.48 -5.43
C GLU A 109 -0.19 -8.94 -6.31
N CYS A 110 1.05 -8.91 -5.85
CA CYS A 110 2.22 -9.29 -6.62
C CYS A 110 2.23 -10.79 -6.95
N GLU A 111 2.74 -11.13 -8.14
CA GLU A 111 2.79 -12.51 -8.66
C GLU A 111 3.54 -13.48 -7.77
N ALA A 112 4.64 -13.01 -7.15
CA ALA A 112 5.50 -13.82 -6.28
C ALA A 112 4.89 -14.07 -4.89
N VAL A 113 3.75 -13.46 -4.56
CA VAL A 113 3.14 -13.55 -3.23
C VAL A 113 2.12 -14.68 -3.16
N ILE A 114 2.29 -15.56 -2.18
CA ILE A 114 1.33 -16.59 -1.79
C ILE A 114 0.47 -15.98 -0.66
N GLU A 115 -0.71 -15.43 -1.02
CA GLU A 115 -1.53 -14.60 -0.13
C GLU A 115 -1.75 -15.18 1.26
N ALA A 116 -2.18 -16.46 1.33
CA ALA A 116 -2.46 -17.10 2.61
C ALA A 116 -1.19 -17.27 3.47
N GLN A 117 -0.04 -17.49 2.85
CA GLN A 117 1.24 -17.62 3.54
C GLN A 117 1.71 -16.25 4.03
N ALA A 118 1.73 -15.25 3.15
CA ALA A 118 2.08 -13.88 3.50
C ALA A 118 1.20 -13.33 4.64
N TYR A 119 -0.10 -13.62 4.60
CA TYR A 119 -1.02 -13.21 5.64
C TYR A 119 -0.72 -13.89 6.99
N ARG A 120 -0.43 -15.21 6.99
CA ARG A 120 -0.01 -15.93 8.21
C ARG A 120 1.29 -15.40 8.78
N GLU A 121 2.26 -15.05 7.93
CA GLU A 121 3.53 -14.47 8.34
C GLU A 121 3.34 -13.08 8.98
N MET A 122 2.55 -12.20 8.36
CA MET A 122 2.19 -10.91 8.96
C MET A 122 1.48 -11.09 10.31
N TRP A 123 0.59 -12.07 10.42
CA TRP A 123 -0.07 -12.39 11.67
C TRP A 123 0.90 -12.95 12.70
N ARG A 124 1.86 -13.82 12.31
CA ARG A 124 2.87 -14.42 13.18
C ARG A 124 3.73 -13.35 13.87
N VAL A 125 4.23 -12.41 13.11
CA VAL A 125 5.14 -11.37 13.63
C VAL A 125 4.42 -10.27 14.43
N LEU A 126 3.09 -10.16 14.35
CA LEU A 126 2.30 -9.27 15.19
C LEU A 126 2.20 -9.79 16.62
N ARG A 127 2.33 -8.90 17.60
CA ARG A 127 2.00 -9.18 19.00
C ARG A 127 0.50 -9.45 19.17
N PRO A 128 0.08 -10.19 20.20
CA PRO A 128 -1.32 -10.24 20.60
C PRO A 128 -1.87 -8.82 20.81
N GLY A 129 -3.03 -8.53 20.24
CA GLY A 129 -3.60 -7.17 20.24
C GLY A 129 -2.99 -6.20 19.21
N GLY A 130 -1.96 -6.62 18.48
CA GLY A 130 -1.30 -5.81 17.44
C GLY A 130 -2.20 -5.51 16.24
N ILE A 131 -1.88 -4.48 15.50
CA ILE A 131 -2.68 -3.93 14.40
C ILE A 131 -2.11 -4.35 13.06
N LEU A 132 -2.94 -4.96 12.23
CA LEU A 132 -2.67 -5.19 10.82
C LEU A 132 -3.37 -4.14 9.97
N THR A 133 -2.64 -3.48 9.07
CA THR A 133 -3.18 -2.53 8.11
C THR A 133 -2.78 -2.96 6.70
N LEU A 134 -3.77 -3.25 5.87
CA LEU A 134 -3.57 -3.62 4.46
C LEU A 134 -4.16 -2.55 3.55
N VAL A 135 -3.41 -2.12 2.56
CA VAL A 135 -3.91 -1.36 1.41
C VAL A 135 -3.77 -2.24 0.18
N LEU A 136 -4.87 -2.45 -0.53
CA LEU A 136 -4.98 -3.40 -1.62
C LEU A 136 -5.67 -2.74 -2.82
N PRO A 137 -5.23 -2.99 -4.07
CA PRO A 137 -5.88 -2.45 -5.25
C PRO A 137 -7.28 -3.07 -5.43
N ALA A 138 -8.29 -2.22 -5.68
CA ALA A 138 -9.66 -2.66 -5.82
C ALA A 138 -10.00 -3.05 -7.27
N TYR A 139 -10.96 -3.98 -7.41
CA TYR A 139 -11.66 -4.39 -8.62
C TYR A 139 -10.79 -4.94 -9.76
N ASP A 140 -10.96 -6.22 -10.06
CA ASP A 140 -10.23 -6.93 -11.14
C ASP A 140 -10.36 -6.24 -12.50
N TRP A 141 -11.52 -5.63 -12.81
CA TRP A 141 -11.76 -4.93 -14.07
C TRP A 141 -10.99 -3.59 -14.23
N LEU A 142 -10.40 -3.06 -13.15
CA LEU A 142 -9.50 -1.90 -13.22
C LEU A 142 -8.06 -2.28 -13.60
N LEU A 143 -7.75 -3.57 -13.69
CA LEU A 143 -6.43 -4.03 -14.05
C LEU A 143 -6.14 -3.69 -15.51
N SER A 144 -5.08 -2.92 -15.79
CA SER A 144 -4.59 -2.75 -17.15
C SER A 144 -3.41 -3.68 -17.40
N GLU A 145 -3.34 -4.24 -18.61
CA GLU A 145 -2.29 -5.18 -18.98
C GLU A 145 -0.89 -4.56 -18.88
N GLU A 146 -0.74 -3.30 -19.30
CA GLU A 146 0.55 -2.58 -19.22
C GLU A 146 0.97 -2.33 -17.79
N HIS A 147 0.05 -1.82 -16.94
CA HIS A 147 0.33 -1.59 -15.52
C HIS A 147 0.66 -2.89 -14.80
N HIS A 148 -0.14 -3.94 -15.05
CA HIS A 148 0.09 -5.28 -14.53
C HIS A 148 1.53 -5.78 -14.81
N LYS A 149 1.99 -5.68 -16.06
CA LYS A 149 3.35 -6.09 -16.45
C LYS A 149 4.45 -5.23 -15.80
N ALA A 150 4.22 -3.93 -15.61
CA ALA A 150 5.19 -3.02 -14.99
C ALA A 150 5.33 -3.26 -13.49
N VAL A 151 4.21 -3.43 -12.79
CA VAL A 151 4.20 -3.62 -11.33
C VAL A 151 4.25 -5.09 -10.90
N MET A 152 4.21 -6.04 -11.85
CA MET A 152 4.20 -7.49 -11.60
C MET A 152 3.04 -7.91 -10.67
N ALA A 153 1.88 -7.27 -10.83
CA ALA A 153 0.68 -7.56 -10.05
C ALA A 153 -0.30 -8.37 -10.90
N ASN A 154 -0.85 -9.46 -10.39
CA ASN A 154 -1.74 -10.35 -11.14
C ASN A 154 -3.15 -10.45 -10.56
N ARG A 155 -3.46 -9.68 -9.51
CA ARG A 155 -4.75 -9.74 -8.84
C ARG A 155 -5.17 -8.39 -8.31
N ARG A 156 -6.48 -8.27 -8.09
CA ARG A 156 -7.11 -7.17 -7.37
C ARG A 156 -8.20 -7.70 -6.46
N TYR A 157 -8.69 -6.86 -5.58
CA TYR A 157 -9.50 -7.28 -4.47
C TYR A 157 -10.92 -6.72 -4.54
N SER A 158 -11.87 -7.53 -4.11
CA SER A 158 -13.19 -7.07 -3.67
C SER A 158 -13.23 -7.08 -2.15
N ARG A 159 -14.18 -6.36 -1.55
CA ARG A 159 -14.39 -6.41 -0.09
C ARG A 159 -14.57 -7.85 0.41
N LYS A 160 -15.26 -8.70 -0.37
CA LYS A 160 -15.45 -10.11 -0.05
C LYS A 160 -14.12 -10.86 -0.01
N LYS A 161 -13.27 -10.73 -1.06
CA LYS A 161 -11.93 -11.37 -1.07
C LYS A 161 -11.07 -10.95 0.13
N VAL A 162 -11.14 -9.67 0.53
CA VAL A 162 -10.41 -9.17 1.71
C VAL A 162 -10.94 -9.81 2.99
N LEU A 163 -12.26 -9.92 3.16
CA LEU A 163 -12.85 -10.58 4.33
C LEU A 163 -12.50 -12.07 4.36
N ASP A 164 -12.55 -12.75 3.23
CA ASP A 164 -12.18 -14.16 3.11
C ASP A 164 -10.69 -14.37 3.52
N LEU A 165 -9.80 -13.45 3.10
CA LEU A 165 -8.39 -13.46 3.49
C LEU A 165 -8.22 -13.24 5.01
N LEU A 166 -8.89 -12.23 5.57
CA LEU A 166 -8.80 -11.92 7.00
C LEU A 166 -9.32 -13.07 7.89
N ASN A 167 -10.28 -13.84 7.41
CA ASN A 167 -10.83 -14.98 8.14
C ASN A 167 -9.90 -16.21 8.20
N ILE A 168 -8.74 -16.20 7.54
CA ILE A 168 -7.73 -17.29 7.62
C ILE A 168 -7.13 -17.36 9.03
N MET A 169 -6.97 -16.22 9.71
CA MET A 169 -6.40 -16.12 11.06
C MET A 169 -7.36 -15.39 11.99
N PRO A 170 -7.31 -15.64 13.32
CA PRO A 170 -8.19 -15.00 14.28
C PRO A 170 -7.86 -13.52 14.42
N VAL A 171 -8.68 -12.67 13.79
CA VAL A 171 -8.58 -11.21 13.88
C VAL A 171 -9.94 -10.59 14.16
N SER A 172 -9.93 -9.45 14.84
CA SER A 172 -11.09 -8.57 14.97
C SER A 172 -10.99 -7.48 13.92
N LEU A 173 -11.92 -7.45 12.97
CA LEU A 173 -11.98 -6.39 11.97
C LEU A 173 -12.34 -5.06 12.64
N ILE A 174 -11.46 -4.06 12.53
CA ILE A 174 -11.69 -2.71 13.04
C ILE A 174 -12.32 -1.85 11.94
N ARG A 175 -11.80 -1.97 10.70
CA ARG A 175 -12.24 -1.15 9.59
C ARG A 175 -12.07 -1.85 8.26
N LEU A 176 -13.04 -1.66 7.36
CA LEU A 176 -12.94 -2.02 5.95
C LEU A 176 -13.59 -0.93 5.11
N THR A 177 -12.79 -0.15 4.41
CA THR A 177 -13.25 1.00 3.61
C THR A 177 -12.53 1.05 2.26
N ASN A 178 -13.11 1.73 1.29
CA ASN A 178 -12.43 2.04 0.05
C ASN A 178 -11.74 3.41 0.15
N LEU A 179 -10.71 3.61 -0.67
CA LEU A 179 -9.92 4.83 -0.80
C LEU A 179 -9.99 5.36 -2.22
N PHE A 180 -9.76 6.66 -2.36
CA PHE A 180 -9.75 7.39 -3.64
C PHE A 180 -11.11 7.35 -4.36
N ALA A 181 -12.19 7.39 -3.58
CA ALA A 181 -13.56 7.34 -4.09
C ALA A 181 -13.92 8.59 -4.91
N ALA A 182 -13.44 9.77 -4.50
CA ALA A 182 -13.72 11.02 -5.19
C ALA A 182 -13.17 11.03 -6.64
N LEU A 183 -12.02 10.40 -6.87
CA LEU A 183 -11.39 10.30 -8.18
C LEU A 183 -11.76 9.01 -8.94
N PHE A 184 -12.41 8.07 -8.26
CA PHE A 184 -12.75 6.77 -8.82
C PHE A 184 -13.60 6.83 -10.10
N PRO A 185 -14.63 7.69 -10.24
CA PRO A 185 -15.40 7.78 -11.47
C PRO A 185 -14.54 8.16 -12.69
N LEU A 186 -13.57 9.06 -12.49
CA LEU A 186 -12.63 9.46 -13.55
C LEU A 186 -11.71 8.30 -13.94
N VAL A 187 -11.14 7.61 -12.96
CA VAL A 187 -10.28 6.45 -13.17
C VAL A 187 -11.06 5.32 -13.85
N ALA A 188 -12.28 5.03 -13.39
CA ALA A 188 -13.14 4.01 -13.95
C ALA A 188 -13.51 4.30 -15.41
N THR A 189 -13.91 5.54 -15.70
CA THR A 189 -14.24 5.97 -17.07
C THR A 189 -13.03 5.84 -17.99
N TYR A 190 -11.86 6.31 -17.53
CA TYR A 190 -10.61 6.16 -18.29
C TYR A 190 -10.31 4.68 -18.59
N ARG A 191 -10.42 3.79 -17.61
CA ARG A 191 -10.17 2.33 -17.77
C ARG A 191 -11.15 1.68 -18.74
N ILE A 192 -12.44 2.03 -18.67
CA ILE A 192 -13.46 1.49 -19.59
C ILE A 192 -13.22 1.95 -21.02
N LEU A 193 -12.80 3.21 -21.21
CA LEU A 193 -12.61 3.79 -22.52
C LEU A 193 -11.21 3.51 -23.12
N GLN A 194 -10.22 3.19 -22.31
CA GLN A 194 -8.84 2.95 -22.72
C GLN A 194 -8.71 1.93 -23.88
N PRO A 195 -9.41 0.77 -23.92
CA PRO A 195 -9.33 -0.20 -25.00
C PRO A 195 -9.75 0.36 -26.36
N TYR A 196 -10.63 1.36 -26.40
CA TYR A 196 -11.13 1.98 -27.62
C TYR A 196 -10.14 2.97 -28.24
N TRP A 197 -9.23 3.54 -27.44
CA TRP A 197 -8.29 4.58 -27.89
C TRP A 197 -6.85 4.09 -28.04
N LYS A 198 -6.43 3.13 -27.23
CA LYS A 198 -5.12 2.52 -27.39
C LYS A 198 -5.16 1.46 -28.49
N ARG A 199 -4.82 1.83 -29.72
CA ARG A 199 -4.26 0.87 -30.66
C ARG A 199 -3.04 0.24 -29.96
N LYS A 200 -2.90 -1.10 -30.03
CA LYS A 200 -1.77 -1.87 -29.49
C LYS A 200 -0.44 -1.18 -29.83
N ALA A 201 0.00 -0.29 -28.99
CA ALA A 201 1.38 0.17 -29.00
C ALA A 201 2.16 -0.91 -28.25
N SER A 202 2.81 -1.77 -28.99
CA SER A 202 3.82 -2.68 -28.47
C SER A 202 5.02 -1.83 -28.05
N SER A 203 5.00 -1.28 -26.82
CA SER A 203 6.23 -0.79 -26.22
C SER A 203 6.98 -2.00 -25.68
N ASP A 204 8.23 -2.18 -26.10
CA ASP A 204 9.09 -3.27 -25.62
C ASP A 204 9.28 -3.23 -24.09
N GLU A 205 9.03 -2.10 -23.45
CA GLU A 205 9.08 -1.90 -21.99
C GLU A 205 7.73 -1.41 -21.44
N PRO A 206 6.94 -2.26 -20.79
CA PRO A 206 5.73 -1.84 -20.11
C PRO A 206 6.08 -0.93 -18.92
N ARG A 207 5.45 0.25 -18.86
CA ARG A 207 5.67 1.24 -17.78
C ARG A 207 4.41 1.43 -16.95
N SER A 208 4.62 1.76 -15.68
CA SER A 208 3.53 2.18 -14.81
C SER A 208 2.90 3.49 -15.31
N GLU A 209 1.67 3.73 -14.90
CA GLU A 209 0.95 4.96 -15.28
C GLU A 209 1.34 6.17 -14.41
N ILE A 210 2.23 5.96 -13.44
CA ILE A 210 2.74 7.01 -12.57
C ILE A 210 3.71 7.88 -13.36
N LYS A 211 3.31 9.14 -13.57
CA LYS A 211 4.10 10.13 -14.29
C LYS A 211 4.05 11.46 -13.58
N SER A 212 5.12 12.24 -13.67
CA SER A 212 5.12 13.61 -13.18
C SER A 212 3.96 14.41 -13.78
N LEU A 213 3.24 15.13 -12.94
CA LEU A 213 2.13 16.01 -13.30
C LEU A 213 2.53 17.48 -13.14
N PRO A 214 1.89 18.40 -13.88
CA PRO A 214 2.01 19.83 -13.58
C PRO A 214 1.65 20.11 -12.12
N HIS A 215 2.43 20.94 -11.45
CA HIS A 215 2.30 21.21 -10.00
C HIS A 215 0.87 21.58 -9.59
N ALA A 216 0.21 22.49 -10.33
CA ALA A 216 -1.17 22.90 -10.02
C ALA A 216 -2.18 21.74 -10.06
N LEU A 217 -2.04 20.85 -11.04
CA LEU A 217 -2.90 19.66 -11.15
C LEU A 217 -2.63 18.68 -10.00
N ASN A 218 -1.35 18.41 -9.73
CA ASN A 218 -0.93 17.53 -8.64
C ASN A 218 -1.46 18.01 -7.28
N GLU A 219 -1.35 19.31 -6.99
CA GLU A 219 -1.86 19.90 -5.76
C GLU A 219 -3.41 19.86 -5.69
N THR A 220 -4.09 20.07 -6.81
CA THR A 220 -5.56 19.96 -6.86
C THR A 220 -6.02 18.54 -6.55
N LEU A 221 -5.39 17.53 -7.17
CA LEU A 221 -5.70 16.13 -6.91
C LEU A 221 -5.39 15.75 -5.45
N PHE A 222 -4.26 16.22 -4.91
CA PHE A 222 -3.94 16.01 -3.50
C PHE A 222 -5.00 16.60 -2.57
N ARG A 223 -5.46 17.83 -2.82
CA ARG A 223 -6.51 18.46 -2.00
C ARG A 223 -7.82 17.69 -2.03
N VAL A 224 -8.20 17.12 -3.19
CA VAL A 224 -9.39 16.26 -3.31
C VAL A 224 -9.25 15.03 -2.42
N VAL A 225 -8.09 14.37 -2.44
CA VAL A 225 -7.82 13.20 -1.58
C VAL A 225 -7.73 13.60 -0.11
N ASP A 226 -7.19 14.76 0.21
CA ASP A 226 -7.11 15.24 1.59
C ASP A 226 -8.50 15.55 2.17
N LEU A 227 -9.43 16.08 1.37
CA LEU A 227 -10.83 16.21 1.75
C LEU A 227 -11.48 14.83 1.98
N GLU A 228 -11.21 13.86 1.11
CA GLU A 228 -11.66 12.47 1.31
C GLU A 228 -11.10 11.89 2.62
N ARG A 229 -9.82 12.11 2.93
CA ARG A 229 -9.21 11.72 4.21
C ARG A 229 -9.97 12.28 5.42
N ILE A 230 -10.41 13.54 5.35
CA ILE A 230 -11.22 14.15 6.41
C ILE A 230 -12.57 13.44 6.55
N LEU A 231 -13.23 13.11 5.43
CA LEU A 231 -14.48 12.34 5.43
C LEU A 231 -14.28 10.93 6.00
N LEU A 232 -13.17 10.28 5.65
CA LEU A 232 -12.77 8.96 6.16
C LEU A 232 -12.59 8.94 7.68
N ARG A 233 -12.44 10.07 8.33
CA ARG A 233 -12.45 10.13 9.81
C ARG A 233 -13.81 9.81 10.43
N ARG A 234 -14.89 9.91 9.67
CA ARG A 234 -16.27 9.73 10.17
C ARG A 234 -17.03 8.62 9.46
N PHE A 235 -16.72 8.38 8.20
CA PHE A 235 -17.47 7.48 7.33
C PHE A 235 -16.54 6.51 6.61
N ASP A 236 -17.04 5.30 6.35
CA ASP A 236 -16.43 4.37 5.43
C ASP A 236 -17.03 4.55 4.03
N LEU A 237 -16.16 4.48 3.02
CA LEU A 237 -16.58 4.67 1.63
C LEU A 237 -16.89 3.32 0.98
N PRO A 238 -18.01 3.22 0.23
CA PRO A 238 -18.45 1.95 -0.35
C PRO A 238 -17.71 1.57 -1.64
N PHE A 239 -17.03 2.50 -2.29
CA PHE A 239 -16.28 2.31 -3.53
C PHE A 239 -15.02 3.18 -3.55
N GLY A 240 -14.06 2.84 -4.45
CA GLY A 240 -12.80 3.56 -4.62
C GLY A 240 -11.77 2.66 -5.31
N SER A 241 -10.65 3.19 -5.76
CA SER A 241 -9.65 2.42 -6.50
C SER A 241 -8.78 1.51 -5.63
N SER A 242 -8.78 1.70 -4.31
CA SER A 242 -8.08 0.86 -3.35
C SER A 242 -8.99 0.48 -2.18
N ILE A 243 -8.65 -0.56 -1.44
CA ILE A 243 -9.32 -1.01 -0.22
C ILE A 243 -8.33 -0.89 0.94
N LEU A 244 -8.76 -0.25 2.01
CA LEU A 244 -8.07 -0.24 3.30
C LEU A 244 -8.77 -1.21 4.24
N ALA A 245 -8.02 -2.17 4.76
CA ALA A 245 -8.46 -3.06 5.83
C ALA A 245 -7.59 -2.87 7.06
N VAL A 246 -8.22 -2.68 8.21
CA VAL A 246 -7.54 -2.59 9.51
C VAL A 246 -8.14 -3.64 10.42
N ALA A 247 -7.29 -4.49 10.97
CA ALA A 247 -7.70 -5.57 11.85
C ALA A 247 -6.78 -5.65 13.08
N ARG A 248 -7.29 -6.23 14.15
CA ARG A 248 -6.52 -6.48 15.39
C ARG A 248 -6.32 -7.97 15.56
N LYS A 249 -5.09 -8.41 15.81
CA LYS A 249 -4.78 -9.79 16.19
C LYS A 249 -5.51 -10.13 17.49
N VAL A 250 -6.33 -11.17 17.45
CA VAL A 250 -6.95 -11.73 18.67
C VAL A 250 -5.92 -12.61 19.38
N ALA A 251 -5.89 -12.53 20.69
CA ALA A 251 -4.97 -13.31 21.52
C ALA A 251 -5.28 -14.82 21.42
#